data_f86ecea4fc9329260ddf4029494a6217
#
_entry.id   f86ecea4fc9329260ddf4029494a6217
#
_cell.length_a   1.000
_cell.length_b   1.000
_cell.length_c   1.000
_cell.angle_alpha   90.00
_cell.angle_beta   90.00
_cell.angle_gamma   90.00
#
_symmetry.space_group_name_H-M   'P 1'
#
loop_
_entity.id
_entity.type
_entity.pdbx_description
1 polymer ?
#
loop_
_entity_poly.entity_id
_entity_poly.type
_entity_poly.pdbx_seq_one_letter_code
_entity_poly.pdbx_strand_id
1 'polypeptide(L)'
;ARYETTGLQPEGDASRALMPADGRTILTVTADVPETLYLRGFIGDRYDGARWTELSSADAAAEKDLFYWLHRSGFDAQSQYALARACMGVGEENTVTVENIAACRAYRCEPFSVTQTTNGVAADRLAPSAVKTAGLRGEKAYTFTNAPGSAADVAALLEFLQTDSSAATKDYLQMESAYRDFVRTYALDVPD
;
A
#
# COMPACT_ATOMS: atom_id res chain seq x y z
N ALA A 1 -25.53 3.69 7.68
CA ALA A 1 -24.10 4.08 7.63
C ALA A 1 -23.63 4.12 6.19
N ARG A 2 -22.66 5.00 5.88
CA ARG A 2 -22.25 5.31 4.49
C ARG A 2 -21.42 4.20 3.84
N TYR A 3 -20.80 3.37 4.66
CA TYR A 3 -19.86 2.31 4.29
C TYR A 3 -20.13 1.04 5.12
N GLU A 4 -21.39 0.70 5.32
CA GLU A 4 -21.71 -0.56 6.00
C GLU A 4 -21.07 -1.73 5.27
N THR A 5 -20.29 -2.48 6.00
CA THR A 5 -19.46 -3.53 5.48
C THR A 5 -19.61 -4.77 6.33
N THR A 6 -19.45 -5.88 5.71
CA THR A 6 -19.57 -7.19 6.32
C THR A 6 -18.22 -7.66 6.88
N GLY A 7 -17.45 -6.78 7.51
CA GLY A 7 -16.28 -7.20 8.25
C GLY A 7 -14.97 -6.46 7.99
N LEU A 8 -14.80 -5.79 6.83
CA LEU A 8 -13.66 -4.90 6.63
C LEU A 8 -13.99 -3.53 7.23
N GLN A 9 -13.41 -3.21 8.37
CA GLN A 9 -13.67 -1.96 9.07
C GLN A 9 -12.95 -0.79 8.40
N PRO A 10 -13.62 0.36 8.16
CA PRO A 10 -13.01 1.53 7.54
C PRO A 10 -12.02 2.27 8.45
N GLU A 11 -11.92 1.89 9.72
CA GLU A 11 -11.23 2.64 10.77
C GLU A 11 -10.11 1.86 11.47
N GLY A 12 -9.62 0.76 10.87
CA GLY A 12 -8.51 -0.01 11.43
C GLY A 12 -8.81 -0.75 12.73
N ASP A 13 -10.08 -0.92 13.12
CA ASP A 13 -10.49 -1.63 14.33
C ASP A 13 -10.25 -3.13 14.19
N ALA A 14 -9.17 -3.63 14.79
CA ALA A 14 -8.78 -5.02 14.75
C ALA A 14 -9.62 -5.89 15.71
N SER A 15 -10.31 -5.30 16.70
CA SER A 15 -11.12 -6.04 17.68
C SER A 15 -12.39 -6.63 17.08
N ARG A 16 -12.84 -6.09 15.94
CA ARG A 16 -14.02 -6.51 15.19
C ARG A 16 -13.69 -7.27 13.91
N ALA A 17 -12.44 -7.61 13.70
CA ALA A 17 -11.95 -8.22 12.47
C ALA A 17 -12.36 -9.69 12.28
N LEU A 18 -13.24 -10.24 13.10
CA LEU A 18 -13.84 -11.55 12.87
C LEU A 18 -14.82 -11.43 11.68
N MET A 19 -14.30 -11.69 10.49
CA MET A 19 -15.15 -11.90 9.33
C MET A 19 -15.98 -13.16 9.56
N PRO A 20 -17.30 -13.08 9.55
CA PRO A 20 -18.12 -14.29 9.57
C PRO A 20 -17.77 -15.10 8.32
N ALA A 21 -17.35 -16.34 8.48
CA ALA A 21 -17.11 -17.28 7.40
C ALA A 21 -18.45 -17.76 6.80
N ASP A 22 -19.24 -16.83 6.26
CA ASP A 22 -20.57 -17.10 5.71
C ASP A 22 -20.56 -17.40 4.21
N GLY A 23 -19.36 -17.48 3.62
CA GLY A 23 -19.17 -17.79 2.20
C GLY A 23 -19.57 -16.69 1.23
N ARG A 24 -19.88 -15.48 1.71
CA ARG A 24 -20.20 -14.36 0.83
C ARG A 24 -18.98 -13.84 0.09
N THR A 25 -19.17 -13.55 -1.20
CA THR A 25 -18.16 -12.83 -1.98
C THR A 25 -18.14 -11.36 -1.55
N ILE A 26 -16.98 -10.89 -1.11
CA ILE A 26 -16.76 -9.50 -0.70
C ILE A 26 -16.02 -8.69 -1.76
N LEU A 27 -15.10 -9.33 -2.45
CA LEU A 27 -14.36 -8.77 -3.59
C LEU A 27 -14.30 -9.80 -4.71
N THR A 28 -14.33 -9.34 -5.95
CA THR A 28 -13.92 -10.12 -7.13
C THR A 28 -12.65 -9.49 -7.69
N VAL A 29 -11.63 -10.30 -7.91
CA VAL A 29 -10.35 -9.85 -8.46
C VAL A 29 -10.10 -10.59 -9.76
N THR A 30 -9.84 -9.83 -10.82
CA THR A 30 -9.49 -10.34 -12.14
C THR A 30 -8.12 -9.79 -12.53
N ALA A 31 -7.20 -10.66 -12.91
CA ALA A 31 -5.87 -10.30 -13.36
C ALA A 31 -5.62 -10.85 -14.77
N ASP A 32 -4.90 -10.09 -15.60
CA ASP A 32 -4.55 -10.54 -16.96
C ASP A 32 -3.63 -11.77 -16.91
N VAL A 33 -2.75 -11.81 -15.90
CA VAL A 33 -1.88 -12.96 -15.64
C VAL A 33 -2.18 -13.47 -14.22
N PRO A 34 -2.42 -14.78 -14.04
CA PRO A 34 -2.65 -15.36 -12.71
C PRO A 34 -1.46 -15.16 -11.78
N GLU A 35 -1.70 -14.59 -10.61
CA GLU A 35 -0.68 -14.37 -9.59
C GLU A 35 -1.27 -14.42 -8.18
N THR A 36 -0.41 -14.50 -7.17
CA THR A 36 -0.82 -14.35 -5.78
C THR A 36 -0.73 -12.90 -5.38
N LEU A 37 -1.87 -12.31 -5.00
CA LEU A 37 -1.97 -10.91 -4.58
C LEU A 37 -2.27 -10.81 -3.07
N TYR A 38 -1.52 -9.97 -2.38
CA TYR A 38 -1.77 -9.56 -0.99
C TYR A 38 -2.31 -8.14 -0.99
N LEU A 39 -3.63 -8.01 -1.05
CA LEU A 39 -4.29 -6.71 -1.11
C LEU A 39 -4.36 -6.05 0.27
N ARG A 40 -3.91 -4.81 0.36
CA ARG A 40 -4.04 -3.95 1.53
C ARG A 40 -5.22 -3.01 1.35
N GLY A 41 -6.02 -2.88 2.38
CA GLY A 41 -7.08 -1.87 2.43
C GLY A 41 -6.70 -0.70 3.33
N PHE A 42 -7.10 -0.76 4.60
CA PHE A 42 -6.72 0.26 5.59
C PHE A 42 -5.21 0.18 5.91
N ILE A 43 -4.60 1.35 6.03
CA ILE A 43 -3.21 1.50 6.47
C ILE A 43 -3.22 2.38 7.71
N GLY A 44 -2.69 1.85 8.81
CA GLY A 44 -2.52 2.58 10.06
C GLY A 44 -1.05 2.60 10.48
N ASP A 45 -0.66 3.67 11.14
CA ASP A 45 0.72 3.92 11.57
C ASP A 45 0.92 3.70 13.07
N ARG A 46 -0.16 3.76 13.85
CA ARG A 46 -0.13 3.51 15.29
C ARG A 46 -1.13 2.46 15.69
N TYR A 47 -0.70 1.56 16.57
CA TYR A 47 -1.55 0.52 17.16
C TYR A 47 -1.71 0.76 18.66
N ASP A 48 -2.95 0.82 19.15
CA ASP A 48 -3.27 1.05 20.56
C ASP A 48 -3.63 -0.23 21.35
N GLY A 49 -3.40 -1.39 20.75
CA GLY A 49 -3.79 -2.69 21.29
C GLY A 49 -5.13 -3.21 20.77
N ALA A 50 -5.94 -2.37 20.16
CA ALA A 50 -7.24 -2.73 19.58
C ALA A 50 -7.47 -2.15 18.19
N ARG A 51 -6.88 -0.99 17.91
CA ARG A 51 -7.11 -0.23 16.68
C ARG A 51 -5.83 0.30 16.07
N TRP A 52 -5.75 0.24 14.75
CA TRP A 52 -4.79 0.97 13.95
C TRP A 52 -5.33 2.36 13.60
N THR A 53 -4.56 3.40 13.81
CA THR A 53 -4.91 4.77 13.45
C THR A 53 -3.96 5.31 12.40
N GLU A 54 -4.46 6.18 11.51
CA GLU A 54 -3.62 6.90 10.53
C GLU A 54 -2.67 7.86 11.27
N LEU A 55 -1.54 8.17 10.62
CA LEU A 55 -0.60 9.20 11.08
C LEU A 55 -1.35 10.52 11.32
N SER A 56 -1.11 11.14 12.47
CA SER A 56 -1.77 12.40 12.79
C SER A 56 -1.29 13.52 11.84
N SER A 57 -2.15 14.49 11.58
CA SER A 57 -1.75 15.66 10.78
C SER A 57 -0.58 16.42 11.38
N ALA A 58 -0.42 16.39 12.70
CA ALA A 58 0.70 17.02 13.39
C ALA A 58 2.01 16.27 13.14
N ASP A 59 1.99 14.94 13.24
CA ASP A 59 3.16 14.09 12.97
C ASP A 59 3.55 14.17 11.48
N ALA A 60 2.56 14.13 10.58
CA ALA A 60 2.80 14.31 9.15
C ALA A 60 3.41 15.69 8.83
N ALA A 61 2.98 16.74 9.51
CA ALA A 61 3.54 18.08 9.35
C ALA A 61 4.96 18.20 9.93
N ALA A 62 5.29 17.45 10.98
CA ALA A 62 6.64 17.39 11.53
C ALA A 62 7.64 16.79 10.54
N GLU A 63 7.20 15.80 9.75
CA GLU A 63 8.02 15.08 8.76
C GLU A 63 7.86 15.62 7.31
N LYS A 64 7.26 16.81 7.16
CA LYS A 64 6.94 17.36 5.83
C LYS A 64 8.14 17.45 4.87
N ASP A 65 9.32 17.75 5.40
CA ASP A 65 10.53 17.93 4.58
C ASP A 65 11.02 16.57 4.06
N LEU A 66 10.93 15.52 4.89
CA LEU A 66 11.21 14.14 4.49
C LEU A 66 10.25 13.70 3.37
N PHE A 67 8.94 13.83 3.59
CA PHE A 67 7.95 13.41 2.60
C PHE A 67 8.03 14.21 1.31
N TYR A 68 8.30 15.51 1.39
CA TYR A 68 8.50 16.36 0.21
C TYR A 68 9.72 15.89 -0.60
N TRP A 69 10.83 15.60 0.06
CA TRP A 69 12.03 15.09 -0.59
C TRP A 69 11.77 13.72 -1.23
N LEU A 70 11.16 12.78 -0.51
CA LEU A 70 10.81 11.46 -1.03
C LEU A 70 9.94 11.56 -2.28
N HIS A 71 8.88 12.36 -2.21
CA HIS A 71 7.97 12.55 -3.34
C HIS A 71 8.67 13.15 -4.56
N ARG A 72 9.48 14.20 -4.37
CA ARG A 72 10.25 14.83 -5.47
C ARG A 72 11.27 13.87 -6.08
N SER A 73 11.79 12.95 -5.31
CA SER A 73 12.73 11.93 -5.78
C SER A 73 12.04 10.73 -6.42
N GLY A 74 10.71 10.75 -6.52
CA GLY A 74 9.92 9.67 -7.12
C GLY A 74 9.67 8.48 -6.19
N PHE A 75 9.95 8.61 -4.89
CA PHE A 75 9.68 7.54 -3.95
C PHE A 75 8.22 7.55 -3.51
N ASP A 76 7.55 6.43 -3.71
CA ASP A 76 6.21 6.15 -3.19
C ASP A 76 6.27 4.94 -2.26
N ALA A 77 5.97 5.19 -0.99
CA ALA A 77 5.95 4.16 0.04
C ALA A 77 5.01 2.98 -0.26
N GLN A 78 3.98 3.22 -1.06
CA GLN A 78 3.03 2.17 -1.45
C GLN A 78 3.52 1.32 -2.62
N SER A 79 4.48 1.82 -3.39
CA SER A 79 5.03 1.18 -4.59
C SER A 79 6.49 0.73 -4.42
N GLN A 80 6.96 0.54 -3.19
CA GLN A 80 8.38 0.24 -2.90
C GLN A 80 8.90 -0.97 -3.67
N TYR A 81 8.11 -2.04 -3.78
CA TYR A 81 8.51 -3.23 -4.53
C TYR A 81 8.70 -2.92 -6.03
N ALA A 82 7.77 -2.17 -6.62
CA ALA A 82 7.87 -1.78 -8.03
C ALA A 82 9.07 -0.85 -8.27
N LEU A 83 9.33 0.09 -7.37
CA LEU A 83 10.49 0.99 -7.46
C LEU A 83 11.81 0.22 -7.36
N ALA A 84 11.91 -0.74 -6.42
CA ALA A 84 13.08 -1.60 -6.29
C ALA A 84 13.32 -2.44 -7.57
N ARG A 85 12.28 -3.03 -8.15
CA ARG A 85 12.37 -3.76 -9.42
C ARG A 85 12.79 -2.89 -10.59
N ALA A 86 12.37 -1.63 -10.62
CA ALA A 86 12.80 -0.70 -11.65
C ALA A 86 14.32 -0.48 -11.64
N CYS A 87 14.98 -0.58 -10.47
CA CYS A 87 16.45 -0.56 -10.37
C CYS A 87 17.10 -1.73 -11.11
N MET A 88 16.45 -2.90 -11.15
CA MET A 88 16.89 -4.06 -11.91
C MET A 88 16.62 -3.95 -13.43
N GLY A 89 15.91 -2.91 -13.88
CA GLY A 89 15.45 -2.81 -15.26
C GLY A 89 14.30 -3.76 -15.63
N VAL A 90 13.62 -4.34 -14.64
CA VAL A 90 12.48 -5.23 -14.83
C VAL A 90 11.20 -4.43 -14.80
N GLY A 91 10.51 -4.34 -15.93
CA GLY A 91 9.29 -3.52 -16.10
C GLY A 91 8.05 -4.32 -16.50
N GLU A 92 8.00 -5.64 -16.22
CA GLU A 92 6.78 -6.40 -16.44
C GLU A 92 5.65 -5.89 -15.55
N GLU A 93 4.48 -5.67 -16.15
CA GLU A 93 3.28 -5.21 -15.47
C GLU A 93 2.12 -6.18 -15.73
N ASN A 94 1.27 -6.33 -14.74
CA ASN A 94 0.02 -7.07 -14.80
C ASN A 94 -1.14 -6.13 -14.50
N THR A 95 -2.21 -6.18 -15.28
CA THR A 95 -3.41 -5.38 -15.02
C THR A 95 -4.36 -6.16 -14.13
N VAL A 96 -4.79 -5.53 -13.07
CA VAL A 96 -5.69 -6.11 -12.08
C VAL A 96 -6.93 -5.23 -11.93
N THR A 97 -8.10 -5.84 -12.07
CA THR A 97 -9.39 -5.21 -11.82
C THR A 97 -9.99 -5.78 -10.54
N VAL A 98 -10.40 -4.89 -9.65
CA VAL A 98 -11.09 -5.24 -8.41
C VAL A 98 -12.52 -4.72 -8.46
N GLU A 99 -13.48 -5.63 -8.27
CA GLU A 99 -14.89 -5.29 -8.06
C GLU A 99 -15.25 -5.45 -6.59
N ASN A 100 -15.73 -4.36 -6.01
CA ASN A 100 -16.15 -4.33 -4.62
C ASN A 100 -17.64 -4.72 -4.51
N ILE A 101 -17.89 -5.95 -4.10
CA ILE A 101 -19.26 -6.49 -3.94
C ILE A 101 -19.84 -6.08 -2.59
N ALA A 102 -19.12 -6.36 -1.50
CA ALA A 102 -19.58 -6.12 -0.14
C ALA A 102 -18.47 -5.63 0.82
N ALA A 103 -17.26 -5.37 0.33
CA ALA A 103 -16.19 -4.78 1.13
C ALA A 103 -16.37 -3.28 1.36
N CYS A 104 -15.55 -2.71 2.22
CA CYS A 104 -15.51 -1.27 2.44
C CYS A 104 -15.14 -0.53 1.16
N ARG A 105 -15.93 0.49 0.80
CA ARG A 105 -15.70 1.33 -0.38
C ARG A 105 -15.02 2.66 -0.05
N ALA A 106 -14.59 2.84 1.18
CA ALA A 106 -13.92 4.06 1.61
C ALA A 106 -12.47 4.14 1.09
N TYR A 107 -11.87 2.99 0.82
CA TYR A 107 -10.51 2.87 0.30
C TYR A 107 -10.41 1.74 -0.73
N ARG A 108 -9.37 1.78 -1.55
CA ARG A 108 -9.02 0.71 -2.48
C ARG A 108 -8.20 -0.36 -1.79
N CYS A 109 -8.35 -1.59 -2.24
CA CYS A 109 -7.49 -2.71 -1.84
C CYS A 109 -6.43 -2.89 -2.94
N GLU A 110 -5.20 -2.47 -2.68
CA GLU A 110 -4.08 -2.51 -3.62
C GLU A 110 -2.87 -3.21 -2.99
N PRO A 111 -2.04 -3.94 -3.75
CA PRO A 111 -0.83 -4.58 -3.23
C PRO A 111 0.33 -3.57 -3.05
N PHE A 112 1.42 -3.98 -2.39
CA PHE A 112 2.66 -3.21 -2.34
C PHE A 112 3.42 -3.14 -3.68
N SER A 113 3.01 -3.97 -4.63
CA SER A 113 3.60 -4.05 -5.96
C SER A 113 2.93 -3.14 -6.99
N VAL A 114 1.98 -2.30 -6.59
CA VAL A 114 1.28 -1.39 -7.50
C VAL A 114 2.26 -0.44 -8.19
N THR A 115 2.15 -0.32 -9.52
CA THR A 115 2.94 0.61 -10.35
C THR A 115 2.12 1.82 -10.75
N GLN A 116 0.88 1.62 -11.13
CA GLN A 116 -0.06 2.68 -11.46
C GLN A 116 -1.46 2.34 -11.00
N THR A 117 -2.19 3.35 -10.52
CA THR A 117 -3.60 3.24 -10.21
C THR A 117 -4.41 4.19 -11.08
N THR A 118 -5.44 3.69 -11.76
CA THR A 118 -6.30 4.51 -12.62
C THR A 118 -7.25 5.33 -11.77
N ASN A 119 -7.38 6.63 -12.09
CA ASN A 119 -8.29 7.57 -11.41
C ASN A 119 -8.14 7.58 -9.88
N GLY A 120 -7.03 7.05 -9.38
CA GLY A 120 -6.69 7.22 -7.98
C GLY A 120 -6.61 8.72 -7.74
N VAL A 121 -7.50 9.24 -6.91
CA VAL A 121 -7.15 10.43 -6.17
C VAL A 121 -5.89 10.00 -5.44
N ALA A 122 -4.73 10.42 -5.97
CA ALA A 122 -3.56 10.45 -5.15
C ALA A 122 -4.01 11.24 -3.92
N ALA A 123 -4.37 10.53 -2.86
CA ALA A 123 -4.36 11.14 -1.56
C ALA A 123 -3.06 11.93 -1.54
N ASP A 124 -3.05 13.01 -0.85
CA ASP A 124 -1.82 13.79 -0.65
C ASP A 124 -0.78 12.80 -0.10
N ARG A 125 -0.05 12.12 -1.04
CA ARG A 125 0.72 10.90 -0.77
C ARG A 125 2.09 11.23 -0.19
N LEU A 126 2.19 12.38 0.41
CA LEU A 126 3.39 12.70 1.15
C LEU A 126 3.56 11.72 2.33
N ALA A 127 2.48 11.35 3.00
CA ALA A 127 2.52 10.38 4.08
C ALA A 127 1.90 9.03 3.65
N PRO A 128 2.37 7.89 4.21
CA PRO A 128 1.75 6.60 3.98
C PRO A 128 0.31 6.61 4.47
N SER A 129 -0.62 6.30 3.61
CA SER A 129 -2.04 6.24 3.94
C SER A 129 -2.78 5.28 3.01
N ALA A 130 -3.93 4.82 3.43
CA ALA A 130 -4.82 4.06 2.56
C ALA A 130 -5.21 4.90 1.33
N VAL A 131 -5.30 4.28 0.16
CA VAL A 131 -5.79 4.93 -1.06
C VAL A 131 -7.29 5.14 -0.92
N LYS A 132 -7.68 6.35 -0.52
CA LYS A 132 -9.10 6.70 -0.32
C LYS A 132 -9.81 6.82 -1.68
N THR A 133 -11.04 6.34 -1.73
CA THR A 133 -11.85 6.42 -2.93
C THR A 133 -12.54 7.79 -3.04
N ALA A 134 -12.77 8.23 -4.27
CA ALA A 134 -13.49 9.47 -4.53
C ALA A 134 -15.01 9.32 -4.31
N GLY A 135 -15.64 10.41 -3.91
CA GLY A 135 -17.10 10.56 -3.84
C GLY A 135 -17.77 9.96 -2.62
N LEU A 136 -19.06 10.22 -2.53
CA LEU A 136 -19.87 9.91 -1.35
C LEU A 136 -20.19 8.42 -1.16
N ARG A 137 -20.11 7.63 -2.22
CA ARG A 137 -20.49 6.22 -2.24
C ARG A 137 -19.29 5.28 -2.38
N GLY A 138 -18.09 5.84 -2.52
CA GLY A 138 -16.88 5.09 -2.85
C GLY A 138 -16.93 4.43 -4.23
N GLU A 139 -15.93 3.65 -4.56
CA GLU A 139 -15.82 2.99 -5.86
C GLU A 139 -16.36 1.57 -5.80
N LYS A 140 -17.11 1.19 -6.84
CA LYS A 140 -17.59 -0.19 -7.02
C LYS A 140 -16.55 -1.06 -7.71
N ALA A 141 -15.79 -0.48 -8.63
CA ALA A 141 -14.73 -1.16 -9.35
C ALA A 141 -13.62 -0.17 -9.64
N TYR A 142 -12.40 -0.67 -9.67
CA TYR A 142 -11.20 0.08 -10.04
C TYR A 142 -10.16 -0.86 -10.61
N THR A 143 -9.23 -0.30 -11.37
CA THR A 143 -8.14 -1.03 -12.00
C THR A 143 -6.82 -0.43 -11.57
N PHE A 144 -5.82 -1.27 -11.38
CA PHE A 144 -4.44 -0.87 -11.18
C PHE A 144 -3.51 -1.77 -12.00
N THR A 145 -2.28 -1.32 -12.24
CA THR A 145 -1.20 -2.16 -12.69
C THR A 145 -0.26 -2.44 -11.53
N ASN A 146 0.31 -3.63 -11.50
CA ASN A 146 1.28 -4.03 -10.51
C ASN A 146 2.46 -4.78 -11.15
N ALA A 147 3.60 -4.73 -10.49
CA ALA A 147 4.75 -5.53 -10.83
C ALA A 147 4.55 -6.95 -10.27
N PRO A 148 4.37 -7.97 -11.13
CA PRO A 148 4.19 -9.34 -10.65
C PRO A 148 5.47 -9.85 -9.98
N GLY A 149 5.34 -10.73 -8.99
CA GLY A 149 6.49 -11.27 -8.31
C GLY A 149 6.18 -12.51 -7.48
N SER A 150 7.00 -13.52 -7.63
CA SER A 150 7.06 -14.69 -6.78
C SER A 150 8.02 -14.49 -5.59
N ALA A 151 8.03 -15.42 -4.66
CA ALA A 151 9.03 -15.40 -3.58
C ALA A 151 10.48 -15.47 -4.11
N ALA A 152 10.70 -16.16 -5.25
CA ALA A 152 12.01 -16.21 -5.91
C ALA A 152 12.40 -14.83 -6.48
N ASP A 153 11.46 -14.09 -7.05
CA ASP A 153 11.71 -12.74 -7.56
C ASP A 153 12.06 -11.77 -6.44
N VAL A 154 11.40 -11.90 -5.29
CA VAL A 154 11.75 -11.11 -4.09
C VAL A 154 13.15 -11.44 -3.59
N ALA A 155 13.53 -12.73 -3.56
CA ALA A 155 14.89 -13.14 -3.13
C ALA A 155 15.95 -12.59 -4.10
N ALA A 156 15.73 -12.70 -5.41
CA ALA A 156 16.62 -12.16 -6.42
C ALA A 156 16.75 -10.63 -6.33
N LEU A 157 15.64 -9.93 -6.07
CA LEU A 157 15.64 -8.49 -5.85
C LEU A 157 16.50 -8.09 -4.63
N LEU A 158 16.35 -8.79 -3.52
CA LEU A 158 17.12 -8.50 -2.30
C LEU A 158 18.62 -8.73 -2.53
N GLU A 159 19.01 -9.79 -3.23
CA GLU A 159 20.40 -10.04 -3.61
C GLU A 159 20.93 -8.93 -4.54
N PHE A 160 20.14 -8.53 -5.53
CA PHE A 160 20.49 -7.42 -6.43
C PHE A 160 20.73 -6.12 -5.66
N LEU A 161 19.81 -5.72 -4.79
CA LEU A 161 19.92 -4.49 -4.01
C LEU A 161 21.14 -4.47 -3.07
N GLN A 162 21.63 -5.65 -2.64
CA GLN A 162 22.83 -5.77 -1.81
C GLN A 162 24.13 -5.68 -2.59
N THR A 163 24.11 -6.05 -3.87
CA THR A 163 25.31 -6.20 -4.70
C THR A 163 25.48 -5.11 -5.74
N ASP A 164 24.37 -4.51 -6.21
CA ASP A 164 24.41 -3.46 -7.22
C ASP A 164 24.90 -2.13 -6.65
N SER A 165 25.81 -1.49 -7.38
CA SER A 165 26.43 -0.21 -7.00
C SER A 165 26.06 0.96 -7.92
N SER A 166 25.05 0.77 -8.78
CA SER A 166 24.55 1.81 -9.68
C SER A 166 24.01 3.04 -8.91
N ALA A 167 23.97 4.18 -9.55
CA ALA A 167 23.41 5.40 -8.97
C ALA A 167 21.93 5.20 -8.62
N ALA A 168 21.15 4.57 -9.51
CA ALA A 168 19.73 4.33 -9.30
C ALA A 168 19.46 3.49 -8.03
N THR A 169 20.22 2.41 -7.84
CA THR A 169 20.08 1.57 -6.64
C THR A 169 20.51 2.32 -5.38
N LYS A 170 21.58 3.10 -5.43
CA LYS A 170 22.00 3.92 -4.29
C LYS A 170 20.97 4.96 -3.91
N ASP A 171 20.39 5.65 -4.88
CA ASP A 171 19.35 6.64 -4.65
C ASP A 171 18.10 5.99 -4.04
N TYR A 172 17.68 4.83 -4.58
CA TYR A 172 16.57 4.06 -4.01
C TYR A 172 16.84 3.67 -2.55
N LEU A 173 18.01 3.07 -2.26
CA LEU A 173 18.37 2.63 -0.90
C LEU A 173 18.47 3.79 0.09
N GLN A 174 18.91 4.96 -0.34
CA GLN A 174 18.91 6.16 0.49
C GLN A 174 17.47 6.57 0.87
N MET A 175 16.57 6.61 -0.11
CA MET A 175 15.16 6.93 0.13
C MET A 175 14.46 5.89 1.00
N GLU A 176 14.67 4.60 0.72
CA GLU A 176 14.12 3.49 1.50
C GLU A 176 14.62 3.53 2.95
N SER A 177 15.91 3.80 3.17
CA SER A 177 16.45 3.92 4.52
C SER A 177 15.83 5.07 5.30
N ALA A 178 15.69 6.24 4.71
CA ALA A 178 15.07 7.39 5.35
C ALA A 178 13.59 7.13 5.68
N TYR A 179 12.87 6.48 4.76
CA TYR A 179 11.48 6.08 5.00
C TYR A 179 11.37 5.02 6.10
N ARG A 180 12.27 4.03 6.12
CA ARG A 180 12.30 3.00 7.16
C ARG A 180 12.58 3.57 8.55
N ASP A 181 13.44 4.57 8.66
CA ASP A 181 13.72 5.26 9.92
C ASP A 181 12.49 6.02 10.42
N PHE A 182 11.75 6.66 9.50
CA PHE A 182 10.44 7.23 9.81
C PHE A 182 9.46 6.17 10.31
N VAL A 183 9.33 5.04 9.62
CA VAL A 183 8.43 3.95 10.04
C VAL A 183 8.80 3.45 11.43
N ARG A 184 10.08 3.29 11.75
CA ARG A 184 10.52 2.89 13.09
C ARG A 184 10.15 3.89 14.17
N THR A 185 10.14 5.17 13.85
CA THR A 185 9.79 6.22 14.82
C THR A 185 8.31 6.23 15.16
N TYR A 186 7.45 5.96 14.18
CA TYR A 186 6.00 6.16 14.33
C TYR A 186 5.17 4.86 14.34
N ALA A 187 5.63 3.79 13.67
CA ALA A 187 4.82 2.60 13.43
C ALA A 187 5.21 1.37 14.27
N LEU A 188 6.33 1.40 14.97
CA LEU A 188 6.84 0.21 15.68
C LEU A 188 6.54 0.19 17.18
N ASP A 189 5.65 1.04 17.66
CA ASP A 189 5.12 0.93 19.03
C ASP A 189 4.04 -0.16 19.09
N VAL A 190 4.34 -1.33 18.49
CA VAL A 190 3.49 -2.51 18.64
C VAL A 190 3.84 -3.12 19.98
N PRO A 191 2.90 -3.20 20.94
CA PRO A 191 3.13 -3.91 22.20
C PRO A 191 3.54 -5.35 21.93
N ASP A 192 4.55 -5.86 22.65
CA ASP A 192 4.99 -7.25 22.65
C ASP A 192 3.83 -8.22 23.00
#